data_7d44a3241e69a388c8227b00569b5c26
#
_entry.id   7d44a3241e69a388c8227b00569b5c26
#
_cell.length_a   1.000
_cell.length_b   1.000
_cell.length_c   1.000
_cell.angle_alpha   90.00
_cell.angle_beta   90.00
_cell.angle_gamma   90.00
#
_symmetry.space_group_name_H-M   'P 1'
#
loop_
_entity.id
_entity.type
_entity.pdbx_description
1 polymer ?
#
loop_
_entity_poly.entity_id
_entity_poly.type
_entity_poly.pdbx_seq_one_letter_code
_entity_poly.pdbx_strand_id
1 'polypeptide(L)'
;MPAEPLSLFDATGGRKYLCARELPRFLAAARDADEATHLLCCLLAFTGCRISEALSLTPVQLDAETGRVVFRTLKRRKTAFRAVPLPADLMRDLLRHAGSRADDARLWNCSRQTAWRHVKAVMARAKIKGPQATPKGLRHGFGVANAEENVPMATTQRWLGHAELETTAIYQQAVGREENAFARRLWRRWPSMARSTLSSE
;
A
#
# COMPACT_ATOMS: atom_id res chain seq x y z
N MET A 1 -15.01 -7.27 -22.27
CA MET A 1 -14.74 -8.08 -21.07
C MET A 1 -15.28 -7.31 -19.86
N PRO A 2 -16.27 -7.85 -19.11
CA PRO A 2 -16.69 -7.22 -17.87
C PRO A 2 -15.46 -7.12 -16.94
N ALA A 3 -15.32 -5.98 -16.25
CA ALA A 3 -14.26 -5.81 -15.28
C ALA A 3 -14.45 -6.87 -14.18
N GLU A 4 -13.40 -7.65 -13.87
CA GLU A 4 -13.44 -8.56 -12.72
C GLU A 4 -13.93 -7.80 -11.48
N PRO A 5 -14.83 -8.37 -10.69
CA PRO A 5 -15.28 -7.74 -9.47
C PRO A 5 -14.06 -7.42 -8.60
N LEU A 6 -14.04 -6.21 -8.04
CA LEU A 6 -13.01 -5.78 -7.11
C LEU A 6 -13.02 -6.73 -5.90
N SER A 7 -12.01 -7.60 -5.82
CA SER A 7 -11.85 -8.58 -4.75
C SER A 7 -10.45 -8.50 -4.18
N LEU A 8 -10.30 -8.74 -2.89
CA LEU A 8 -9.02 -8.87 -2.20
C LEU A 8 -8.35 -10.23 -2.41
N PHE A 9 -9.04 -11.14 -3.05
CA PHE A 9 -8.55 -12.46 -3.41
C PHE A 9 -8.63 -12.65 -4.94
N ASP A 10 -7.75 -13.48 -5.47
CA ASP A 10 -7.80 -13.90 -6.87
C ASP A 10 -8.76 -15.10 -7.05
N ALA A 11 -8.87 -15.60 -8.27
CA ALA A 11 -9.77 -16.72 -8.60
C ALA A 11 -9.38 -18.04 -7.88
N THR A 12 -8.16 -18.13 -7.37
CA THR A 12 -7.67 -19.32 -6.61
C THR A 12 -7.70 -19.11 -5.10
N GLY A 13 -8.25 -17.99 -4.61
CA GLY A 13 -8.25 -17.62 -3.20
C GLY A 13 -6.93 -17.00 -2.73
N GLY A 14 -5.99 -16.73 -3.63
CA GLY A 14 -4.73 -16.06 -3.33
C GLY A 14 -4.95 -14.60 -2.96
N ARG A 15 -4.38 -14.17 -1.83
CA ARG A 15 -4.49 -12.80 -1.31
C ARG A 15 -3.78 -11.79 -2.24
N LYS A 16 -4.48 -10.70 -2.61
CA LYS A 16 -3.95 -9.63 -3.49
C LYS A 16 -3.42 -8.40 -2.75
N TYR A 17 -3.28 -8.41 -1.42
CA TYR A 17 -2.79 -7.29 -0.61
C TYR A 17 -1.61 -7.70 0.27
N LEU A 18 -0.70 -6.77 0.56
CA LEU A 18 0.34 -6.98 1.57
C LEU A 18 -0.30 -6.95 2.97
N CYS A 19 0.00 -7.96 3.77
CA CYS A 19 -0.44 -7.99 5.16
C CYS A 19 0.54 -7.24 6.09
N ALA A 20 0.12 -7.03 7.34
CA ALA A 20 0.89 -6.34 8.37
C ALA A 20 2.29 -6.94 8.62
N ARG A 21 2.52 -8.24 8.33
CA ARG A 21 3.83 -8.90 8.48
C ARG A 21 4.74 -8.69 7.27
N GLU A 22 4.17 -8.46 6.08
CA GLU A 22 4.93 -8.29 4.84
C GLU A 22 5.41 -6.86 4.63
N LEU A 23 4.62 -5.87 5.04
CA LEU A 23 4.95 -4.46 4.86
C LEU A 23 6.30 -4.06 5.51
N PRO A 24 6.60 -4.41 6.78
CA PRO A 24 7.90 -4.10 7.37
C PRO A 24 9.06 -4.75 6.63
N ARG A 25 8.91 -6.00 6.15
CA ARG A 25 9.94 -6.68 5.34
C ARG A 25 10.17 -5.99 4.00
N PHE A 26 9.09 -5.53 3.36
CA PHE A 26 9.16 -4.75 2.13
C PHE A 26 9.92 -3.43 2.34
N LEU A 27 9.57 -2.68 3.38
CA LEU A 27 10.22 -1.40 3.70
C LEU A 27 11.70 -1.60 4.09
N ALA A 28 12.03 -2.65 4.83
CA ALA A 28 13.42 -3.00 5.13
C ALA A 28 14.21 -3.31 3.85
N ALA A 29 13.68 -4.16 2.97
CA ALA A 29 14.32 -4.49 1.71
C ALA A 29 14.41 -3.28 0.74
N ALA A 30 13.52 -2.30 0.86
CA ALA A 30 13.59 -1.07 0.07
C ALA A 30 14.78 -0.19 0.46
N ARG A 31 15.24 -0.23 1.71
CA ARG A 31 16.41 0.53 2.19
C ARG A 31 17.71 0.10 1.49
N ASP A 32 17.78 -1.14 1.02
CA ASP A 32 18.94 -1.69 0.31
C ASP A 32 18.90 -1.37 -1.21
N ALA A 33 17.91 -0.64 -1.69
CA ALA A 33 17.82 -0.16 -3.06
C ALA A 33 18.49 1.21 -3.20
N ASP A 34 18.62 1.70 -4.44
CA ASP A 34 18.98 3.09 -4.67
C ASP A 34 17.95 4.05 -4.06
N GLU A 35 18.37 5.29 -3.77
CA GLU A 35 17.54 6.29 -3.08
C GLU A 35 16.21 6.53 -3.80
N ALA A 36 16.23 6.66 -5.14
CA ALA A 36 15.02 6.92 -5.91
C ALA A 36 14.02 5.76 -5.83
N THR A 37 14.50 4.52 -5.89
CA THR A 37 13.69 3.30 -5.72
C THR A 37 13.18 3.18 -4.30
N HIS A 38 14.01 3.44 -3.28
CA HIS A 38 13.61 3.45 -1.87
C HIS A 38 12.45 4.41 -1.63
N LEU A 39 12.61 5.67 -2.04
CA LEU A 39 11.59 6.71 -1.85
C LEU A 39 10.30 6.39 -2.60
N LEU A 40 10.38 5.86 -3.82
CA LEU A 40 9.22 5.39 -4.57
C LEU A 40 8.47 4.27 -3.81
N CYS A 41 9.18 3.28 -3.30
CA CYS A 41 8.61 2.18 -2.52
C CYS A 41 7.93 2.69 -1.24
N CYS A 42 8.57 3.59 -0.50
CA CYS A 42 8.00 4.22 0.69
C CYS A 42 6.74 5.02 0.34
N LEU A 43 6.78 5.87 -0.69
CA LEU A 43 5.63 6.64 -1.11
C LEU A 43 4.42 5.76 -1.46
N LEU A 44 4.64 4.68 -2.24
CA LEU A 44 3.59 3.73 -2.60
C LEU A 44 3.00 3.02 -1.37
N ALA A 45 3.85 2.65 -0.41
CA ALA A 45 3.45 1.96 0.81
C ALA A 45 2.63 2.86 1.75
N PHE A 46 3.08 4.10 1.98
CA PHE A 46 2.48 5.02 2.95
C PHE A 46 1.27 5.79 2.42
N THR A 47 1.04 5.82 1.11
CA THR A 47 -0.09 6.56 0.52
C THR A 47 -1.09 5.69 -0.23
N GLY A 48 -0.71 4.47 -0.58
CA GLY A 48 -1.51 3.61 -1.45
C GLY A 48 -1.78 4.22 -2.84
N CYS A 49 -1.01 5.22 -3.28
CA CYS A 49 -1.19 5.84 -4.59
C CYS A 49 -0.93 4.86 -5.73
N ARG A 50 -1.43 5.16 -6.92
CA ARG A 50 -1.11 4.37 -8.11
C ARG A 50 0.33 4.68 -8.55
N ILE A 51 1.04 3.69 -9.08
CA ILE A 51 2.41 3.88 -9.58
C ILE A 51 2.51 5.03 -10.61
N SER A 52 1.50 5.19 -11.47
CA SER A 52 1.45 6.29 -12.42
C SER A 52 1.25 7.65 -11.77
N GLU A 53 0.52 7.72 -10.66
CA GLU A 53 0.34 8.94 -9.86
C GLU A 53 1.66 9.31 -9.17
N ALA A 54 2.36 8.34 -8.58
CA ALA A 54 3.69 8.56 -8.00
C ALA A 54 4.67 9.12 -9.04
N LEU A 55 4.75 8.49 -10.22
CA LEU A 55 5.67 8.91 -11.29
C LEU A 55 5.31 10.26 -11.95
N SER A 56 4.11 10.78 -11.70
CA SER A 56 3.72 12.11 -12.17
C SER A 56 3.98 13.22 -11.16
N LEU A 57 4.46 12.88 -9.96
CA LEU A 57 4.73 13.88 -8.92
C LEU A 57 5.90 14.80 -9.30
N THR A 58 5.73 16.05 -8.92
CA THR A 58 6.69 17.14 -9.07
C THR A 58 6.92 17.82 -7.72
N PRO A 59 7.97 18.63 -7.53
CA PRO A 59 8.25 19.29 -6.26
C PRO A 59 7.08 20.09 -5.69
N VAL A 60 6.33 20.81 -6.52
CA VAL A 60 5.18 21.66 -6.09
C VAL A 60 4.07 20.86 -5.38
N GLN A 61 4.04 19.54 -5.57
CA GLN A 61 3.02 18.68 -4.97
C GLN A 61 3.43 18.15 -3.57
N LEU A 62 4.63 18.49 -3.11
CA LEU A 62 5.13 18.18 -1.76
C LEU A 62 4.85 19.36 -0.84
N ASP A 63 3.73 19.32 -0.13
CA ASP A 63 3.34 20.36 0.82
C ASP A 63 3.98 20.09 2.19
N ALA A 64 5.14 20.68 2.41
CA ALA A 64 5.90 20.56 3.66
C ALA A 64 5.20 21.21 4.86
N GLU A 65 4.45 22.30 4.64
CA GLU A 65 3.75 23.02 5.70
C GLU A 65 2.66 22.17 6.34
N THR A 66 1.87 21.48 5.51
CA THR A 66 0.79 20.60 6.00
C THR A 66 1.19 19.14 6.13
N GLY A 67 2.43 18.77 5.76
CA GLY A 67 2.93 17.40 5.80
C GLY A 67 2.19 16.46 4.84
N ARG A 68 1.82 16.93 3.66
CA ARG A 68 0.98 16.19 2.71
C ARG A 68 1.58 16.13 1.31
N VAL A 69 1.32 15.04 0.61
CA VAL A 69 1.54 14.95 -0.82
C VAL A 69 0.21 15.11 -1.56
N VAL A 70 0.21 15.92 -2.63
CA VAL A 70 -0.98 16.21 -3.43
C VAL A 70 -0.92 15.42 -4.74
N PHE A 71 -1.79 14.42 -4.90
CA PHE A 71 -1.89 13.65 -6.13
C PHE A 71 -2.92 14.23 -7.07
N ARG A 72 -2.55 14.35 -8.34
CA ARG A 72 -3.50 14.60 -9.41
C ARG A 72 -4.21 13.31 -9.78
N THR A 73 -5.54 13.30 -9.74
CA THR A 73 -6.33 12.13 -10.15
C THR A 73 -6.35 12.03 -11.67
N LEU A 74 -5.79 10.94 -12.20
CA LEU A 74 -5.67 10.71 -13.64
C LEU A 74 -6.92 10.04 -14.26
N LYS A 75 -8.04 10.00 -13.53
CA LYS A 75 -9.31 9.44 -14.02
C LYS A 75 -10.33 10.56 -14.24
N ARG A 76 -10.90 10.61 -15.49
CA ARG A 76 -12.00 11.46 -15.95
C ARG A 76 -11.60 12.82 -16.55
N ARG A 77 -12.51 13.38 -17.33
CA ARG A 77 -12.42 14.67 -18.04
C ARG A 77 -12.21 15.89 -17.13
N LYS A 78 -12.31 15.74 -15.81
CA LYS A 78 -12.07 16.81 -14.82
C LYS A 78 -10.80 16.51 -14.04
N THR A 79 -9.91 17.49 -13.97
CA THR A 79 -8.75 17.42 -13.07
C THR A 79 -9.24 17.50 -11.63
N ALA A 80 -8.89 16.50 -10.82
CA ALA A 80 -9.16 16.49 -9.40
C ALA A 80 -7.85 16.22 -8.65
N PHE A 81 -7.72 16.84 -7.47
CA PHE A 81 -6.57 16.67 -6.60
C PHE A 81 -7.01 16.02 -5.28
N ARG A 82 -6.12 15.26 -4.66
CA ARG A 82 -6.29 14.74 -3.32
C ARG A 82 -4.99 14.84 -2.54
N ALA A 83 -5.09 15.26 -1.31
CA ALA A 83 -3.97 15.33 -0.39
C ALA A 83 -3.93 14.10 0.53
N VAL A 84 -2.76 13.51 0.70
CA VAL A 84 -2.53 12.35 1.57
C VAL A 84 -1.41 12.72 2.56
N PRO A 85 -1.60 12.54 3.88
CA PRO A 85 -0.56 12.78 4.87
C PRO A 85 0.65 11.87 4.63
N LEU A 86 1.84 12.38 4.91
CA LEU A 86 3.09 11.62 4.90
C LEU A 86 3.78 11.69 6.27
N PRO A 87 4.56 10.64 6.65
CA PRO A 87 5.52 10.75 7.72
C PRO A 87 6.52 11.89 7.46
N ALA A 88 6.88 12.64 8.50
CA ALA A 88 7.74 13.82 8.38
C ALA A 88 9.15 13.50 7.83
N ASP A 89 9.69 12.34 8.17
CA ASP A 89 10.96 11.84 7.65
C ASP A 89 10.87 11.56 6.14
N LEU A 90 9.81 10.90 5.68
CA LEU A 90 9.61 10.65 4.25
C LEU A 90 9.41 11.97 3.47
N MET A 91 8.67 12.93 4.01
CA MET A 91 8.50 14.24 3.39
C MET A 91 9.86 14.94 3.23
N ARG A 92 10.66 14.99 4.29
CA ARG A 92 12.01 15.58 4.27
C ARG A 92 12.90 14.90 3.23
N ASP A 93 12.86 13.58 3.13
CA ASP A 93 13.69 12.82 2.21
C ASP A 93 13.23 13.01 0.75
N LEU A 94 11.92 13.11 0.50
CA LEU A 94 11.36 13.46 -0.81
C LEU A 94 11.74 14.87 -1.25
N LEU A 95 11.71 15.85 -0.34
CA LEU A 95 12.14 17.22 -0.61
C LEU A 95 13.66 17.28 -0.92
N ARG A 96 14.47 16.53 -0.20
CA ARG A 96 15.91 16.41 -0.49
C ARG A 96 16.12 15.77 -1.87
N HIS A 97 15.39 14.72 -2.20
CA HIS A 97 15.43 14.07 -3.52
C HIS A 97 14.96 15.01 -4.64
N ALA A 98 13.97 15.86 -4.37
CA ALA A 98 13.53 16.89 -5.29
C ALA A 98 14.69 17.88 -5.56
N GLY A 99 15.44 18.29 -4.52
CA GLY A 99 16.57 19.19 -4.62
C GLY A 99 16.20 20.50 -5.30
N SER A 100 17.04 20.96 -6.24
CA SER A 100 16.81 22.16 -7.04
C SER A 100 16.09 21.91 -8.37
N ARG A 101 15.34 20.81 -8.50
CA ARG A 101 14.54 20.56 -9.72
C ARG A 101 13.50 21.68 -9.92
N ALA A 102 13.23 21.97 -11.18
CA ALA A 102 12.10 22.89 -11.52
C ALA A 102 10.79 22.35 -10.96
N ASP A 103 9.87 23.24 -10.59
CA ASP A 103 8.61 22.91 -9.93
C ASP A 103 7.71 21.95 -10.72
N ASP A 104 7.87 21.91 -12.04
CA ASP A 104 7.15 21.03 -12.96
C ASP A 104 7.94 19.75 -13.34
N ALA A 105 9.20 19.65 -12.93
CA ALA A 105 10.04 18.48 -13.21
C ALA A 105 9.63 17.27 -12.36
N ARG A 106 9.52 16.10 -13.00
CA ARG A 106 9.14 14.88 -12.27
C ARG A 106 10.20 14.47 -11.26
N LEU A 107 9.76 13.97 -10.12
CA LEU A 107 10.65 13.40 -9.09
C LEU A 107 11.35 12.14 -9.58
N TRP A 108 10.71 11.34 -10.40
CA TRP A 108 11.24 10.12 -11.00
C TRP A 108 11.20 10.22 -12.53
N ASN A 109 12.37 10.12 -13.15
CA ASN A 109 12.50 10.13 -14.61
C ASN A 109 12.65 8.70 -15.14
N CYS A 110 11.65 7.86 -14.91
CA CYS A 110 11.63 6.49 -15.42
C CYS A 110 10.25 6.08 -15.94
N SER A 111 10.22 5.07 -16.80
CA SER A 111 8.97 4.52 -17.30
C SER A 111 8.19 3.78 -16.20
N ARG A 112 6.85 3.70 -16.37
CA ARG A 112 6.00 2.89 -15.49
C ARG A 112 6.47 1.43 -15.40
N GLN A 113 6.95 0.88 -16.51
CA GLN A 113 7.44 -0.50 -16.55
C GLN A 113 8.76 -0.65 -15.75
N THR A 114 9.65 0.32 -15.84
CA THR A 114 10.90 0.35 -15.06
C THR A 114 10.59 0.45 -13.57
N ALA A 115 9.77 1.40 -13.16
CA ALA A 115 9.33 1.56 -11.78
C ALA A 115 8.65 0.28 -11.24
N TRP A 116 7.81 -0.36 -12.06
CA TRP A 116 7.18 -1.63 -11.70
C TRP A 116 8.22 -2.73 -11.46
N ARG A 117 9.25 -2.83 -12.32
CA ARG A 117 10.35 -3.80 -12.14
C ARG A 117 11.14 -3.53 -10.87
N HIS A 118 11.43 -2.25 -10.54
CA HIS A 118 12.10 -1.88 -9.29
C HIS A 118 11.31 -2.34 -8.07
N VAL A 119 10.00 -2.05 -8.00
CA VAL A 119 9.14 -2.52 -6.91
C VAL A 119 9.11 -4.05 -6.83
N LYS A 120 9.05 -4.75 -7.98
CA LYS A 120 9.11 -6.22 -8.01
C LYS A 120 10.44 -6.78 -7.50
N ALA A 121 11.56 -6.13 -7.80
CA ALA A 121 12.87 -6.52 -7.28
C ALA A 121 12.92 -6.37 -5.74
N VAL A 122 12.37 -5.28 -5.19
CA VAL A 122 12.25 -5.10 -3.74
C VAL A 122 11.34 -6.16 -3.11
N MET A 123 10.20 -6.49 -3.74
CA MET A 123 9.32 -7.59 -3.28
C MET A 123 10.06 -8.93 -3.22
N ALA A 124 10.84 -9.24 -4.27
CA ALA A 124 11.62 -10.48 -4.33
C ALA A 124 12.69 -10.53 -3.21
N ARG A 125 13.41 -9.42 -2.98
CA ARG A 125 14.38 -9.28 -1.87
C ARG A 125 13.72 -9.45 -0.51
N ALA A 126 12.53 -8.91 -0.32
CA ALA A 126 11.71 -9.08 0.88
C ALA A 126 11.12 -10.50 1.03
N LYS A 127 11.39 -11.41 0.07
CA LYS A 127 10.81 -12.76 0.00
C LYS A 127 9.28 -12.75 -0.01
N ILE A 128 8.67 -11.74 -0.63
CA ILE A 128 7.22 -11.63 -0.83
C ILE A 128 6.90 -12.19 -2.22
N LYS A 129 6.12 -13.27 -2.25
CA LYS A 129 5.74 -13.99 -3.46
C LYS A 129 4.21 -14.11 -3.54
N GLY A 130 3.68 -14.19 -4.77
CA GLY A 130 2.25 -14.36 -5.01
C GLY A 130 1.58 -13.13 -5.63
N PRO A 131 0.25 -13.13 -5.74
CA PRO A 131 -0.52 -12.07 -6.41
C PRO A 131 -0.35 -10.69 -5.81
N GLN A 132 -0.09 -10.63 -4.48
CA GLN A 132 0.13 -9.38 -3.74
C GLN A 132 1.49 -8.73 -4.02
N ALA A 133 2.48 -9.45 -4.53
CA ALA A 133 3.83 -8.93 -4.73
C ALA A 133 3.90 -7.94 -5.91
N THR A 134 3.14 -6.85 -5.84
CA THR A 134 2.98 -5.83 -6.89
C THR A 134 2.71 -4.44 -6.29
N PRO A 135 2.89 -3.33 -7.04
CA PRO A 135 2.44 -2.01 -6.61
C PRO A 135 0.93 -1.96 -6.28
N LYS A 136 0.10 -2.76 -6.98
CA LYS A 136 -1.32 -2.89 -6.68
C LYS A 136 -1.54 -3.55 -5.31
N GLY A 137 -0.71 -4.55 -4.97
CA GLY A 137 -0.76 -5.22 -3.67
C GLY A 137 -0.36 -4.31 -2.50
N LEU A 138 0.60 -3.36 -2.70
CA LEU A 138 0.88 -2.29 -1.72
C LEU A 138 -0.35 -1.41 -1.50
N ARG A 139 -1.00 -0.97 -2.57
CA ARG A 139 -2.20 -0.15 -2.48
C ARG A 139 -3.36 -0.87 -1.79
N HIS A 140 -3.58 -2.14 -2.09
CA HIS A 140 -4.58 -2.94 -1.39
C HIS A 140 -4.19 -3.13 0.08
N GLY A 141 -2.90 -3.35 0.38
CA GLY A 141 -2.40 -3.43 1.75
C GLY A 141 -2.62 -2.14 2.54
N PHE A 142 -2.42 -0.97 1.92
CA PHE A 142 -2.75 0.31 2.53
C PHE A 142 -4.26 0.43 2.86
N GLY A 143 -5.13 0.02 1.95
CA GLY A 143 -6.59 0.02 2.19
C GLY A 143 -7.00 -0.91 3.33
N VAL A 144 -6.42 -2.12 3.38
CA VAL A 144 -6.65 -3.10 4.47
C VAL A 144 -6.14 -2.56 5.81
N ALA A 145 -4.92 -2.00 5.85
CA ALA A 145 -4.37 -1.41 7.07
C ALA A 145 -5.25 -0.26 7.60
N ASN A 146 -5.79 0.59 6.72
CA ASN A 146 -6.73 1.64 7.12
C ASN A 146 -8.01 1.05 7.74
N ALA A 147 -8.54 -0.04 7.20
CA ALA A 147 -9.71 -0.71 7.77
C ALA A 147 -9.38 -1.35 9.13
N GLU A 148 -8.21 -1.99 9.27
CA GLU A 148 -7.73 -2.58 10.53
C GLU A 148 -7.50 -1.54 11.65
N GLU A 149 -7.12 -0.33 11.28
CA GLU A 149 -6.91 0.80 12.21
C GLU A 149 -8.17 1.69 12.35
N ASN A 150 -9.31 1.24 11.87
CA ASN A 150 -10.60 1.94 11.96
C ASN A 150 -10.59 3.36 11.35
N VAL A 151 -9.75 3.60 10.33
CA VAL A 151 -9.80 4.86 9.58
C VAL A 151 -11.14 4.98 8.87
N PRO A 152 -11.89 6.11 9.03
CA PRO A 152 -13.19 6.27 8.39
C PRO A 152 -13.13 5.97 6.89
N MET A 153 -14.09 5.17 6.40
CA MET A 153 -14.11 4.71 5.01
C MET A 153 -14.07 5.86 4.00
N ALA A 154 -14.75 6.98 4.29
CA ALA A 154 -14.72 8.18 3.47
C ALA A 154 -13.31 8.80 3.39
N THR A 155 -12.51 8.72 4.46
CA THR A 155 -11.13 9.16 4.49
C THR A 155 -10.24 8.24 3.64
N THR A 156 -10.37 6.93 3.81
CA THR A 156 -9.67 5.92 3.00
C THR A 156 -10.02 6.07 1.51
N GLN A 157 -11.30 6.28 1.19
CA GLN A 157 -11.75 6.57 -0.18
C GLN A 157 -11.04 7.78 -0.78
N ARG A 158 -11.02 8.89 -0.02
CA ARG A 158 -10.37 10.13 -0.43
C ARG A 158 -8.87 9.93 -0.64
N TRP A 159 -8.16 9.28 0.28
CA TRP A 159 -6.71 9.03 0.17
C TRP A 159 -6.37 8.13 -1.01
N LEU A 160 -7.16 7.08 -1.24
CA LEU A 160 -6.98 6.20 -2.39
C LEU A 160 -7.43 6.85 -3.72
N GLY A 161 -8.29 7.86 -3.70
CA GLY A 161 -8.88 8.45 -4.89
C GLY A 161 -9.79 7.46 -5.64
N HIS A 162 -10.65 6.77 -4.89
CA HIS A 162 -11.72 5.95 -5.45
C HIS A 162 -12.90 6.84 -5.81
N ALA A 163 -13.45 6.66 -7.01
CA ALA A 163 -14.63 7.41 -7.44
C ALA A 163 -15.88 6.96 -6.70
N GLU A 164 -15.99 5.65 -6.45
CA GLU A 164 -17.14 5.03 -5.83
C GLU A 164 -16.75 4.47 -4.45
N LEU A 165 -17.64 4.62 -3.47
CA LEU A 165 -17.43 4.14 -2.10
C LEU A 165 -17.33 2.62 -2.04
N GLU A 166 -18.10 1.92 -2.88
CA GLU A 166 -18.10 0.47 -3.03
C GLU A 166 -16.71 -0.08 -3.33
N THR A 167 -15.89 0.65 -4.12
CA THR A 167 -14.50 0.29 -4.37
C THR A 167 -13.65 0.29 -3.09
N THR A 168 -14.05 1.04 -2.07
CA THR A 168 -13.35 1.11 -0.77
C THR A 168 -13.93 0.10 0.22
N ALA A 169 -15.21 -0.22 0.11
CA ALA A 169 -15.91 -1.16 0.99
C ALA A 169 -15.29 -2.58 0.98
N ILE A 170 -14.62 -2.97 -0.10
CA ILE A 170 -13.91 -4.27 -0.18
C ILE A 170 -12.87 -4.43 0.94
N TYR A 171 -12.29 -3.34 1.45
CA TYR A 171 -11.27 -3.42 2.51
C TYR A 171 -11.87 -3.76 3.87
N GLN A 172 -13.16 -3.48 4.09
CA GLN A 172 -13.88 -3.91 5.28
C GLN A 172 -14.20 -5.42 5.29
N GLN A 173 -14.11 -6.06 4.13
CA GLN A 173 -14.22 -7.52 4.01
C GLN A 173 -12.89 -8.23 4.32
N ALA A 174 -11.82 -7.47 4.46
CA ALA A 174 -10.55 -8.03 4.92
C ALA A 174 -10.71 -8.34 6.41
N VAL A 175 -10.52 -9.61 6.74
CA VAL A 175 -10.56 -10.15 8.10
C VAL A 175 -9.63 -9.32 9.00
N GLY A 176 -10.20 -8.45 9.84
CA GLY A 176 -9.46 -7.56 10.71
C GLY A 176 -8.94 -8.27 11.97
N ARG A 177 -8.12 -7.54 12.75
CA ARG A 177 -7.64 -8.00 14.07
C ARG A 177 -8.78 -8.40 14.99
N GLU A 178 -9.94 -7.75 14.87
CA GLU A 178 -11.12 -8.03 15.67
C GLU A 178 -11.70 -9.41 15.41
N GLU A 179 -11.82 -9.84 14.15
CA GLU A 179 -12.31 -11.18 13.83
C GLU A 179 -11.38 -12.26 14.39
N ASN A 180 -10.05 -12.06 14.28
CA ASN A 180 -9.08 -12.95 14.91
C ASN A 180 -9.23 -12.97 16.44
N ALA A 181 -9.57 -11.83 17.07
CA ALA A 181 -9.81 -11.75 18.50
C ALA A 181 -11.12 -12.48 18.88
N PHE A 182 -12.18 -12.35 18.07
CA PHE A 182 -13.41 -13.11 18.25
C PHE A 182 -13.19 -14.61 18.06
N ALA A 183 -12.50 -15.00 16.99
CA ALA A 183 -12.16 -16.38 16.71
C ALA A 183 -11.35 -17.02 17.85
N ARG A 184 -10.34 -16.30 18.39
CA ARG A 184 -9.56 -16.79 19.55
C ARG A 184 -10.41 -16.96 20.80
N ARG A 185 -11.42 -16.09 21.04
CA ARG A 185 -12.36 -16.29 22.17
C ARG A 185 -13.19 -17.52 21.98
N LEU A 186 -13.65 -17.79 20.74
CA LEU A 186 -14.41 -18.97 20.38
C LEU A 186 -13.55 -20.23 20.55
N TRP A 187 -12.33 -20.25 20.02
CA TRP A 187 -11.43 -21.40 20.08
C TRP A 187 -11.01 -21.78 21.51
N ARG A 188 -10.96 -20.82 22.44
CA ARG A 188 -10.71 -21.12 23.87
C ARG A 188 -11.78 -22.03 24.49
N ARG A 189 -12.96 -22.15 23.89
CA ARG A 189 -14.01 -23.06 24.33
C ARG A 189 -13.83 -24.50 23.84
N TRP A 190 -12.92 -24.70 22.90
CA TRP A 190 -12.65 -26.01 22.31
C TRP A 190 -11.39 -26.62 22.91
N PRO A 191 -11.34 -27.98 23.04
CA PRO A 191 -10.13 -28.65 23.49
C PRO A 191 -8.96 -28.30 22.57
N SER A 192 -7.76 -28.19 23.14
CA SER A 192 -6.54 -27.97 22.36
C SER A 192 -6.36 -29.08 21.35
N MET A 193 -6.23 -28.73 20.08
CA MET A 193 -5.89 -29.67 18.99
C MET A 193 -4.40 -30.02 18.97
N ALA A 194 -3.61 -29.54 19.92
CA ALA A 194 -2.22 -29.92 20.06
C ALA A 194 -2.15 -31.43 20.34
N ARG A 195 -1.51 -32.18 19.43
CA ARG A 195 -1.19 -33.59 19.69
C ARG A 195 -0.26 -33.62 20.91
N SER A 196 -0.70 -34.27 21.98
CA SER A 196 0.19 -34.65 23.04
C SER A 196 1.28 -35.51 22.39
N THR A 197 2.51 -35.04 22.41
CA THR A 197 3.66 -35.93 22.18
C THR A 197 3.63 -36.93 23.33
N LEU A 198 3.06 -38.09 23.09
CA LEU A 198 3.21 -39.25 23.97
C LEU A 198 4.70 -39.49 24.08
N SER A 199 5.27 -39.15 25.21
CA SER A 199 6.56 -39.68 25.66
C SER A 199 6.39 -41.19 25.75
N SER A 200 6.95 -41.90 24.81
CA SER A 200 7.21 -43.35 24.96
C SER A 200 8.43 -43.51 25.85
N GLU A 201 8.20 -44.00 27.05
CA GLU A 201 9.21 -44.68 27.87
C GLU A 201 9.77 -45.88 27.12
#